data_57443f4605c008f96d62ccf4c1ddc99a
#
_entry.id   57443f4605c008f96d62ccf4c1ddc99a
#
_cell.length_a   1.000
_cell.length_b   1.000
_cell.length_c   1.000
_cell.angle_alpha   90.00
_cell.angle_beta   90.00
_cell.angle_gamma   90.00
#
_symmetry.space_group_name_H-M   'P 1'
#
loop_
_entity.id
_entity.type
_entity.pdbx_description
1 polymer ?
#
loop_
_entity_poly.entity_id
_entity_poly.type
_entity_poly.pdbx_seq_one_letter_code
_entity_poly.pdbx_strand_id
1 'polypeptide(L)'
;MANTKYALDGQSFHRFSETHSFTKPNDVRALKLMDRAARELMDLFPDIVLAFGESDEYSFLLKKSTTLFNRRQAKILSTLVSAFTGFYMFYWGEYFGGKSNGGEGKGGEEEGKEEGEEEVKMQYPASFDGRIVVYPSEKEVKDYFRWRQADTHINNLYNTVFWALVKSGKTTTEAHAVLKGTYSKDKHEILFTQFGINYNNIDARFRKGSILVREVVPEEEEIEHNQNDSTPGPSSSTPSHGPDQPSSSQSTDPPPPSQDPSLQPPTSTSTNAPTDATSTSNTPTPASTSTSTSTNTTTSMNTNTPSSTSPSTHPKSKKRPKKPKQPKTRVVLLHCDLIRDEFWDSRPGLLVD
;
A
#
# COMPACT_ATOMS: atom_id res chain seq x y z
N MET A 1 -11.61 20.24 -9.75
CA MET A 1 -10.28 20.10 -9.11
C MET A 1 -9.54 18.97 -9.81
N ALA A 2 -8.21 18.92 -9.74
CA ALA A 2 -7.44 17.85 -10.39
C ALA A 2 -7.27 16.64 -9.45
N ASN A 3 -7.22 15.43 -10.04
CA ASN A 3 -6.96 14.21 -9.31
C ASN A 3 -5.50 14.17 -8.83
N THR A 4 -5.28 13.92 -7.56
CA THR A 4 -3.95 13.92 -6.96
C THR A 4 -3.58 12.52 -6.52
N LYS A 5 -2.51 11.98 -7.10
CA LYS A 5 -1.89 10.72 -6.71
C LYS A 5 -0.63 10.99 -5.89
N TYR A 6 -0.41 10.15 -4.91
CA TYR A 6 0.81 10.08 -4.13
C TYR A 6 1.44 8.70 -4.31
N ALA A 7 2.71 8.61 -4.67
CA ALA A 7 3.46 7.36 -4.76
C ALA A 7 4.57 7.31 -3.72
N LEU A 8 4.74 6.14 -3.16
CA LEU A 8 5.85 5.73 -2.29
C LEU A 8 6.68 4.68 -2.99
N ASP A 9 7.99 4.70 -2.76
CA ASP A 9 8.94 3.73 -3.29
C ASP A 9 10.00 3.43 -2.22
N GLY A 10 10.30 2.16 -2.02
CA GLY A 10 11.27 1.72 -1.02
C GLY A 10 12.71 2.03 -1.44
N GLN A 11 13.38 2.89 -0.70
CA GLN A 11 14.76 3.24 -0.98
C GLN A 11 15.70 2.07 -0.72
N SER A 12 16.42 1.61 -1.77
CA SER A 12 17.39 0.50 -1.68
C SER A 12 16.80 -0.82 -1.16
N PHE A 13 15.54 -1.10 -1.46
CA PHE A 13 14.82 -2.28 -0.95
C PHE A 13 15.39 -3.60 -1.47
N HIS A 14 16.09 -3.61 -2.59
CA HIS A 14 16.85 -4.79 -3.02
C HIS A 14 17.83 -5.23 -1.92
N ARG A 15 18.67 -4.30 -1.46
CA ARG A 15 19.61 -4.54 -0.35
C ARG A 15 18.88 -4.84 0.97
N PHE A 16 17.80 -4.11 1.24
CA PHE A 16 16.98 -4.31 2.43
C PHE A 16 16.42 -5.74 2.48
N SER A 17 15.84 -6.22 1.39
CA SER A 17 15.26 -7.57 1.29
C SER A 17 16.33 -8.67 1.41
N GLU A 18 17.53 -8.44 0.88
CA GLU A 18 18.65 -9.37 1.03
C GLU A 18 19.14 -9.44 2.47
N THR A 19 19.36 -8.27 3.11
CA THR A 19 19.85 -8.20 4.50
C THR A 19 18.86 -8.86 5.48
N HIS A 20 17.56 -8.75 5.21
CA HIS A 20 16.51 -9.32 6.06
C HIS A 20 16.03 -10.70 5.56
N SER A 21 16.76 -11.33 4.63
CA SER A 21 16.51 -12.70 4.15
C SER A 21 15.07 -12.91 3.64
N PHE A 22 14.52 -11.95 2.90
CA PHE A 22 13.20 -12.11 2.30
C PHE A 22 13.17 -13.27 1.33
N THR A 23 12.13 -14.09 1.42
CA THR A 23 11.91 -15.22 0.53
C THR A 23 11.80 -14.78 -0.93
N LYS A 24 12.50 -15.47 -1.84
CA LYS A 24 12.47 -15.19 -3.27
C LYS A 24 11.66 -16.24 -4.04
N PRO A 25 10.89 -15.88 -5.07
CA PRO A 25 10.76 -14.54 -5.69
C PRO A 25 9.96 -13.53 -4.87
N ASN A 26 9.06 -13.98 -4.02
CA ASN A 26 8.17 -13.12 -3.24
C ASN A 26 8.12 -13.57 -1.79
N ASP A 27 8.19 -12.64 -0.84
CA ASP A 27 7.94 -12.89 0.57
C ASP A 27 6.54 -12.38 0.93
N VAL A 28 5.64 -13.29 1.25
CA VAL A 28 4.25 -12.99 1.62
C VAL A 28 4.18 -12.07 2.84
N ARG A 29 5.10 -12.25 3.82
CA ARG A 29 5.14 -11.44 5.04
C ARG A 29 5.44 -9.98 4.71
N ALA A 30 6.43 -9.75 3.82
CA ALA A 30 6.81 -8.41 3.37
C ALA A 30 5.65 -7.71 2.67
N LEU A 31 4.93 -8.40 1.78
CA LEU A 31 3.78 -7.83 1.08
C LEU A 31 2.61 -7.55 2.04
N LYS A 32 2.31 -8.47 2.96
CA LYS A 32 1.27 -8.26 3.99
C LYS A 32 1.63 -7.07 4.90
N LEU A 33 2.90 -6.87 5.24
CA LEU A 33 3.36 -5.72 6.03
C LEU A 33 3.18 -4.41 5.25
N MET A 34 3.48 -4.39 3.94
CA MET A 34 3.21 -3.23 3.08
C MET A 34 1.70 -2.92 3.03
N ASP A 35 0.86 -3.94 2.86
CA ASP A 35 -0.60 -3.81 2.87
C ASP A 35 -1.12 -3.29 4.22
N ARG A 36 -0.53 -3.75 5.34
CA ARG A 36 -0.87 -3.25 6.69
C ARG A 36 -0.54 -1.78 6.83
N ALA A 37 0.67 -1.38 6.48
CA ALA A 37 1.09 0.02 6.53
C ALA A 37 0.20 0.92 5.65
N ALA A 38 -0.17 0.45 4.47
CA ALA A 38 -1.05 1.17 3.56
C ALA A 38 -2.48 1.31 4.11
N ARG A 39 -3.02 0.26 4.74
CA ARG A 39 -4.34 0.27 5.41
C ARG A 39 -4.35 1.31 6.53
N GLU A 40 -3.37 1.27 7.42
CA GLU A 40 -3.26 2.22 8.53
C GLU A 40 -3.15 3.67 8.02
N LEU A 41 -2.41 3.88 6.93
CA LEU A 41 -2.32 5.19 6.30
C LEU A 41 -3.69 5.65 5.75
N MET A 42 -4.45 4.74 5.14
CA MET A 42 -5.81 5.05 4.66
C MET A 42 -6.76 5.32 5.82
N ASP A 43 -6.66 4.60 6.92
CA ASP A 43 -7.51 4.82 8.09
C ASP A 43 -7.16 6.13 8.79
N LEU A 44 -5.88 6.50 8.85
CA LEU A 44 -5.43 7.80 9.37
C LEU A 44 -5.87 8.97 8.47
N PHE A 45 -5.92 8.76 7.14
CA PHE A 45 -6.27 9.79 6.16
C PHE A 45 -7.48 9.35 5.31
N PRO A 46 -8.73 9.61 5.76
CA PRO A 46 -9.95 9.23 5.03
C PRO A 46 -10.10 9.86 3.64
N ASP A 47 -9.27 10.84 3.30
CA ASP A 47 -9.20 11.44 1.97
C ASP A 47 -8.50 10.54 0.94
N ILE A 48 -7.84 9.45 1.38
CA ILE A 48 -7.31 8.43 0.49
C ILE A 48 -8.43 7.44 0.17
N VAL A 49 -8.77 7.31 -1.11
CA VAL A 49 -9.90 6.50 -1.57
C VAL A 49 -9.48 5.19 -2.22
N LEU A 50 -8.29 5.16 -2.81
CA LEU A 50 -7.74 3.99 -3.49
C LEU A 50 -6.24 3.92 -3.22
N ALA A 51 -5.72 2.71 -3.02
CA ALA A 51 -4.28 2.46 -3.02
C ALA A 51 -3.96 1.20 -3.83
N PHE A 52 -2.80 1.20 -4.46
CA PHE A 52 -2.28 0.07 -5.22
C PHE A 52 -0.84 -0.21 -4.80
N GLY A 53 -0.57 -1.45 -4.40
CA GLY A 53 0.74 -1.91 -3.95
C GLY A 53 1.32 -3.03 -4.81
N GLU A 54 2.61 -2.93 -5.08
CA GLU A 54 3.42 -3.99 -5.66
C GLU A 54 4.82 -3.95 -5.07
N SER A 55 5.36 -5.09 -4.67
CA SER A 55 6.70 -5.16 -4.08
C SER A 55 6.89 -4.15 -2.94
N ASP A 56 7.78 -3.20 -3.11
CA ASP A 56 8.11 -2.10 -2.20
C ASP A 56 7.52 -0.74 -2.62
N GLU A 57 6.66 -0.74 -3.64
CA GLU A 57 5.93 0.46 -4.08
C GLU A 57 4.49 0.48 -3.59
N TYR A 58 4.01 1.68 -3.27
CA TYR A 58 2.61 1.93 -3.00
C TYR A 58 2.13 3.25 -3.61
N SER A 59 1.02 3.23 -4.34
CA SER A 59 0.40 4.40 -4.95
C SER A 59 -0.95 4.68 -4.32
N PHE A 60 -1.16 5.90 -3.84
CA PHE A 60 -2.38 6.33 -3.16
C PHE A 60 -3.09 7.41 -3.95
N LEU A 61 -4.40 7.28 -4.12
CA LEU A 61 -5.26 8.28 -4.74
C LEU A 61 -6.01 9.06 -3.69
N LEU A 62 -5.81 10.37 -3.66
CA LEU A 62 -6.62 11.27 -2.85
C LEU A 62 -7.91 11.63 -3.60
N LYS A 63 -9.03 11.73 -2.88
CA LYS A 63 -10.27 12.22 -3.47
C LYS A 63 -10.07 13.65 -4.03
N LYS A 64 -10.77 13.92 -5.10
CA LYS A 64 -10.63 15.16 -5.89
C LYS A 64 -10.94 16.41 -5.08
N SER A 65 -11.92 16.33 -4.18
CA SER A 65 -12.34 17.41 -3.28
C SER A 65 -11.43 17.60 -2.06
N THR A 66 -10.37 16.78 -1.88
CA THR A 66 -9.52 16.83 -0.68
C THR A 66 -9.06 18.25 -0.36
N THR A 67 -9.18 18.63 0.90
CA THR A 67 -8.61 19.87 1.46
C THR A 67 -7.45 19.58 2.42
N LEU A 68 -6.95 18.33 2.40
CA LEU A 68 -5.89 17.86 3.28
C LEU A 68 -4.71 18.85 3.30
N PHE A 69 -4.38 19.34 4.50
CA PHE A 69 -3.34 20.35 4.73
C PHE A 69 -3.42 21.58 3.82
N ASN A 70 -4.63 21.99 3.41
CA ASN A 70 -4.86 23.06 2.42
C ASN A 70 -4.12 22.80 1.09
N ARG A 71 -4.03 21.52 0.68
CA ARG A 71 -3.35 21.05 -0.54
C ARG A 71 -1.86 21.45 -0.65
N ARG A 72 -1.19 21.73 0.47
CA ARG A 72 0.25 22.05 0.49
C ARG A 72 1.05 20.77 0.21
N GLN A 73 1.63 20.69 -0.98
CA GLN A 73 2.35 19.53 -1.49
C GLN A 73 3.40 19.02 -0.52
N ALA A 74 4.31 19.88 -0.06
CA ALA A 74 5.38 19.48 0.85
C ALA A 74 4.86 18.90 2.16
N LYS A 75 3.75 19.45 2.70
CA LYS A 75 3.16 18.94 3.93
C LYS A 75 2.45 17.59 3.74
N ILE A 76 1.71 17.42 2.64
CA ILE A 76 1.10 16.12 2.28
C ILE A 76 2.22 15.10 2.13
N LEU A 77 3.23 15.40 1.31
CA LEU A 77 4.33 14.49 0.99
C LEU A 77 5.04 14.02 2.26
N SER A 78 5.58 14.95 3.05
CA SER A 78 6.36 14.61 4.25
C SER A 78 5.53 13.84 5.28
N THR A 79 4.26 14.21 5.48
CA THR A 79 3.40 13.56 6.47
C THR A 79 3.02 12.14 6.04
N LEU A 80 2.68 11.91 4.77
CA LEU A 80 2.31 10.57 4.29
C LEU A 80 3.53 9.63 4.26
N VAL A 81 4.72 10.11 3.81
CA VAL A 81 5.96 9.30 3.85
C VAL A 81 6.29 8.90 5.27
N SER A 82 6.33 9.87 6.20
CA SER A 82 6.71 9.58 7.59
C SER A 82 5.72 8.65 8.29
N ALA A 83 4.41 8.82 8.04
CA ALA A 83 3.40 7.96 8.62
C ALA A 83 3.50 6.52 8.07
N PHE A 84 3.62 6.35 6.75
CA PHE A 84 3.78 5.04 6.14
C PHE A 84 5.04 4.31 6.65
N THR A 85 6.19 5.00 6.65
CA THR A 85 7.44 4.46 7.19
C THR A 85 7.28 4.07 8.66
N GLY A 86 6.62 4.92 9.45
CA GLY A 86 6.33 4.64 10.85
C GLY A 86 5.48 3.39 11.05
N PHE A 87 4.40 3.22 10.26
CA PHE A 87 3.55 2.03 10.31
C PHE A 87 4.30 0.78 9.86
N TYR A 88 5.09 0.84 8.78
CA TYR A 88 5.89 -0.27 8.32
C TYR A 88 6.83 -0.78 9.42
N MET A 89 7.52 0.12 10.10
CA MET A 89 8.42 -0.23 11.20
C MET A 89 7.67 -0.72 12.45
N PHE A 90 6.53 -0.07 12.77
CA PHE A 90 5.74 -0.41 13.95
C PHE A 90 5.18 -1.82 13.89
N TYR A 91 4.68 -2.23 12.70
CA TYR A 91 4.09 -3.54 12.48
C TYR A 91 5.09 -4.62 12.05
N TRP A 92 6.37 -4.31 11.94
CA TRP A 92 7.40 -5.30 11.55
C TRP A 92 7.34 -6.59 12.39
N GLY A 93 7.24 -6.45 13.70
CA GLY A 93 7.18 -7.58 14.62
C GLY A 93 5.96 -8.50 14.45
N GLU A 94 4.86 -8.02 13.90
CA GLU A 94 3.67 -8.84 13.62
C GLU A 94 3.89 -9.82 12.46
N TYR A 95 4.77 -9.48 11.51
CA TYR A 95 5.00 -10.26 10.30
C TYR A 95 6.34 -11.00 10.31
N PHE A 96 7.34 -10.46 10.98
CA PHE A 96 8.71 -10.96 11.02
C PHE A 96 9.17 -11.35 12.43
N GLY A 97 8.40 -11.05 13.47
CA GLY A 97 8.63 -11.58 14.81
C GLY A 97 8.28 -13.06 14.84
N GLY A 98 9.17 -13.91 15.33
CA GLY A 98 8.90 -15.31 15.61
C GLY A 98 7.72 -15.45 16.59
N LYS A 99 7.19 -16.67 16.79
CA LYS A 99 6.09 -16.92 17.74
C LYS A 99 6.46 -16.37 19.12
N SER A 100 5.92 -15.22 19.49
CA SER A 100 5.90 -14.74 20.85
C SER A 100 4.88 -15.59 21.63
N ASN A 101 5.35 -16.42 22.52
CA ASN A 101 4.51 -17.03 23.55
C ASN A 101 3.93 -15.92 24.41
N GLY A 102 2.67 -15.62 24.24
CA GLY A 102 1.86 -14.84 25.17
C GLY A 102 1.81 -13.34 24.92
N GLY A 103 0.79 -12.92 24.24
CA GLY A 103 0.30 -11.53 24.18
C GLY A 103 -1.08 -11.53 23.55
N GLU A 104 -2.12 -11.36 24.36
CA GLU A 104 -3.50 -11.22 23.89
C GLU A 104 -3.65 -9.95 23.04
N GLY A 105 -3.49 -10.08 21.74
CA GLY A 105 -3.83 -9.06 20.74
C GLY A 105 -5.20 -9.37 20.16
N LYS A 106 -6.21 -8.60 20.52
CA LYS A 106 -7.58 -8.70 19.97
C LYS A 106 -7.61 -8.42 18.47
N GLY A 107 -8.13 -9.39 17.71
CA GLY A 107 -8.85 -9.14 16.46
C GLY A 107 -8.02 -8.92 15.21
N GLY A 108 -7.40 -9.98 14.68
CA GLY A 108 -6.99 -10.09 13.28
C GLY A 108 -7.19 -11.55 12.86
N GLU A 109 -7.79 -11.75 11.70
CA GLU A 109 -8.05 -13.09 11.16
C GLU A 109 -6.72 -13.85 11.06
N GLU A 110 -6.60 -14.94 11.81
CA GLU A 110 -5.44 -15.85 11.79
C GLU A 110 -5.45 -16.69 10.49
N GLU A 111 -5.11 -16.07 9.37
CA GLU A 111 -4.79 -16.81 8.16
C GLU A 111 -3.32 -17.26 8.21
N GLY A 112 -3.11 -18.55 8.60
CA GLY A 112 -1.98 -19.37 8.21
C GLY A 112 -0.58 -18.82 8.52
N LYS A 113 -0.16 -18.73 9.79
CA LYS A 113 1.26 -18.79 10.14
C LYS A 113 1.72 -20.23 10.00
N GLU A 114 2.52 -20.51 8.99
CA GLU A 114 3.18 -21.82 8.86
C GLU A 114 4.07 -22.07 10.08
N GLU A 115 4.01 -23.31 10.60
CA GLU A 115 4.79 -23.69 11.77
C GLU A 115 6.29 -23.71 11.42
N GLY A 116 7.08 -22.81 12.00
CA GLY A 116 8.56 -22.84 11.91
C GLY A 116 9.24 -21.60 11.34
N GLU A 117 8.54 -20.49 11.08
CA GLU A 117 9.21 -19.28 10.62
C GLU A 117 10.08 -18.66 11.73
N GLU A 118 11.38 -18.51 11.43
CA GLU A 118 12.36 -17.88 12.33
C GLU A 118 12.07 -16.36 12.45
N GLU A 119 12.31 -15.83 13.66
CA GLU A 119 12.26 -14.39 13.90
C GLU A 119 13.31 -13.66 13.07
N VAL A 120 12.88 -12.70 12.25
CA VAL A 120 13.78 -11.81 11.51
C VAL A 120 13.79 -10.44 12.17
N LYS A 121 14.88 -10.14 12.88
CA LYS A 121 15.05 -8.81 13.49
C LYS A 121 15.40 -7.77 12.43
N MET A 122 14.77 -6.60 12.54
CA MET A 122 15.11 -5.47 11.67
C MET A 122 16.56 -5.04 11.95
N GLN A 123 17.45 -5.17 10.95
CA GLN A 123 18.86 -4.85 11.08
C GLN A 123 19.12 -3.34 10.97
N TYR A 124 18.33 -2.64 10.19
CA TYR A 124 18.32 -1.19 10.05
C TYR A 124 16.94 -0.72 9.58
N PRO A 125 16.58 0.55 9.83
CA PRO A 125 15.26 1.05 9.50
C PRO A 125 15.02 1.09 7.98
N ALA A 126 13.80 0.73 7.58
CA ALA A 126 13.33 0.94 6.22
C ALA A 126 13.23 2.45 5.91
N SER A 127 13.46 2.82 4.66
CA SER A 127 13.29 4.18 4.16
C SER A 127 12.46 4.16 2.89
N PHE A 128 11.53 5.11 2.79
CA PHE A 128 10.69 5.29 1.61
C PHE A 128 10.84 6.71 1.09
N ASP A 129 10.97 6.87 -0.21
CA ASP A 129 10.77 8.15 -0.85
C ASP A 129 9.32 8.31 -1.33
N GLY A 130 8.95 9.53 -1.68
CA GLY A 130 7.59 9.78 -2.14
C GLY A 130 7.53 10.90 -3.15
N ARG A 131 6.50 10.83 -4.01
CA ARG A 131 6.24 11.85 -5.03
C ARG A 131 4.76 12.10 -5.20
N ILE A 132 4.38 13.34 -5.44
CA ILE A 132 3.01 13.73 -5.74
C ILE A 132 2.91 14.02 -7.23
N VAL A 133 1.90 13.42 -7.88
CA VAL A 133 1.56 13.65 -9.28
C VAL A 133 0.11 14.09 -9.38
N VAL A 134 -0.15 15.11 -10.18
CA VAL A 134 -1.50 15.63 -10.43
C VAL A 134 -1.90 15.25 -11.84
N TYR A 135 -3.05 14.59 -11.97
CA TYR A 135 -3.59 14.15 -13.25
C TYR A 135 -4.74 15.07 -13.70
N PRO A 136 -4.79 15.43 -14.99
CA PRO A 136 -5.80 16.37 -15.52
C PRO A 136 -7.19 15.76 -15.52
N SER A 137 -7.34 14.45 -15.75
CA SER A 137 -8.64 13.79 -15.78
C SER A 137 -8.64 12.41 -15.14
N GLU A 138 -9.81 11.80 -15.07
CA GLU A 138 -10.01 10.44 -14.55
C GLU A 138 -9.42 9.38 -15.45
N LYS A 139 -9.35 9.66 -16.76
CA LYS A 139 -8.75 8.75 -17.73
C LYS A 139 -7.28 8.48 -17.42
N GLU A 140 -6.49 9.52 -17.20
CA GLU A 140 -5.06 9.38 -16.88
C GLU A 140 -4.84 8.70 -15.53
N VAL A 141 -5.77 8.85 -14.57
CA VAL A 141 -5.73 8.11 -13.31
C VAL A 141 -5.94 6.61 -13.57
N LYS A 142 -6.98 6.24 -14.31
CA LYS A 142 -7.25 4.85 -14.68
C LYS A 142 -6.07 4.26 -15.45
N ASP A 143 -5.56 4.97 -16.45
CA ASP A 143 -4.42 4.55 -17.28
C ASP A 143 -3.16 4.32 -16.43
N TYR A 144 -2.92 5.16 -15.42
CA TYR A 144 -1.82 4.98 -14.49
C TYR A 144 -1.94 3.67 -13.69
N PHE A 145 -3.07 3.40 -13.05
CA PHE A 145 -3.25 2.18 -12.25
C PHE A 145 -3.25 0.92 -13.12
N ARG A 146 -3.80 0.98 -14.33
CA ARG A 146 -3.71 -0.09 -15.34
C ARG A 146 -2.26 -0.39 -15.70
N TRP A 147 -1.48 0.66 -15.95
CA TRP A 147 -0.05 0.52 -16.25
C TRP A 147 0.71 -0.09 -15.08
N ARG A 148 0.48 0.35 -13.85
CA ARG A 148 1.15 -0.24 -12.68
C ARG A 148 0.82 -1.72 -12.54
N GLN A 149 -0.44 -2.12 -12.72
CA GLN A 149 -0.80 -3.53 -12.64
C GLN A 149 -0.20 -4.36 -13.78
N ALA A 150 -0.12 -3.81 -14.99
CA ALA A 150 0.56 -4.49 -16.10
C ALA A 150 2.06 -4.68 -15.79
N ASP A 151 2.70 -3.69 -15.20
CA ASP A 151 4.10 -3.74 -14.77
C ASP A 151 4.31 -4.78 -13.66
N THR A 152 3.42 -4.85 -12.67
CA THR A 152 3.39 -5.90 -11.63
C THR A 152 3.43 -7.30 -12.25
N HIS A 153 2.56 -7.54 -13.25
CA HIS A 153 2.51 -8.83 -13.93
C HIS A 153 3.82 -9.15 -14.65
N ILE A 154 4.38 -8.19 -15.40
CA ILE A 154 5.62 -8.35 -16.16
C ILE A 154 6.79 -8.66 -15.22
N ASN A 155 6.94 -7.87 -14.16
CA ASN A 155 8.01 -8.02 -13.19
C ASN A 155 7.89 -9.33 -12.40
N ASN A 156 6.69 -9.67 -11.94
CA ASN A 156 6.48 -10.92 -11.20
C ASN A 156 6.74 -12.15 -12.08
N LEU A 157 6.28 -12.16 -13.33
CA LEU A 157 6.55 -13.24 -14.26
C LEU A 157 8.06 -13.41 -14.51
N TYR A 158 8.78 -12.30 -14.74
CA TYR A 158 10.22 -12.32 -14.90
C TYR A 158 10.91 -12.89 -13.67
N ASN A 159 10.61 -12.37 -12.49
CA ASN A 159 11.23 -12.80 -11.23
C ASN A 159 10.91 -14.26 -10.91
N THR A 160 9.72 -14.73 -11.19
CA THR A 160 9.33 -16.13 -10.97
C THR A 160 10.20 -17.08 -11.81
N VAL A 161 10.38 -16.79 -13.10
CA VAL A 161 11.24 -17.60 -13.97
C VAL A 161 12.71 -17.49 -13.55
N PHE A 162 13.18 -16.30 -13.28
CA PHE A 162 14.56 -16.03 -12.85
C PHE A 162 14.92 -16.85 -11.62
N TRP A 163 14.10 -16.77 -10.58
CA TRP A 163 14.37 -17.52 -9.35
C TRP A 163 14.14 -19.01 -9.49
N ALA A 164 13.27 -19.47 -10.38
CA ALA A 164 13.14 -20.89 -10.70
C ALA A 164 14.45 -21.42 -11.34
N LEU A 165 15.02 -20.67 -12.27
CA LEU A 165 16.31 -20.98 -12.89
C LEU A 165 17.45 -20.98 -11.87
N VAL A 166 17.53 -19.99 -10.99
CA VAL A 166 18.57 -19.92 -9.94
C VAL A 166 18.41 -21.07 -8.95
N LYS A 167 17.21 -21.37 -8.49
CA LYS A 167 16.92 -22.51 -7.59
C LYS A 167 17.22 -23.86 -8.24
N SER A 168 17.20 -23.96 -9.56
CA SER A 168 17.61 -25.18 -10.29
C SER A 168 19.13 -25.34 -10.46
N GLY A 169 19.93 -24.41 -9.89
CA GLY A 169 21.39 -24.46 -9.88
C GLY A 169 22.08 -23.56 -10.92
N LYS A 170 21.33 -22.73 -11.67
CA LYS A 170 21.96 -21.73 -12.55
C LYS A 170 22.50 -20.56 -11.72
N THR A 171 23.59 -19.98 -12.18
CA THR A 171 24.06 -18.69 -11.66
C THR A 171 23.11 -17.58 -12.07
N THR A 172 23.13 -16.46 -11.37
CA THR A 172 22.34 -15.26 -11.72
C THR A 172 22.63 -14.76 -13.14
N THR A 173 23.91 -14.82 -13.55
CA THR A 173 24.36 -14.45 -14.90
C THR A 173 23.76 -15.36 -15.97
N GLU A 174 23.76 -16.68 -15.75
CA GLU A 174 23.16 -17.65 -16.67
C GLU A 174 21.64 -17.50 -16.74
N ALA A 175 20.97 -17.28 -15.61
CA ALA A 175 19.54 -17.04 -15.56
C ALA A 175 19.15 -15.77 -16.35
N HIS A 176 19.89 -14.67 -16.19
CA HIS A 176 19.71 -13.47 -17.01
C HIS A 176 19.96 -13.73 -18.51
N ALA A 177 20.98 -14.51 -18.86
CA ALA A 177 21.27 -14.85 -20.25
C ALA A 177 20.14 -15.66 -20.90
N VAL A 178 19.53 -16.59 -20.16
CA VAL A 178 18.35 -17.35 -20.63
C VAL A 178 17.16 -16.45 -20.87
N LEU A 179 16.94 -15.46 -20.00
CA LEU A 179 15.77 -14.58 -20.06
C LEU A 179 15.94 -13.42 -21.02
N LYS A 180 17.16 -13.13 -21.47
CA LYS A 180 17.45 -12.04 -22.40
C LYS A 180 16.72 -12.24 -23.73
N GLY A 181 15.90 -11.26 -24.12
CA GLY A 181 15.13 -11.28 -25.38
C GLY A 181 13.89 -12.19 -25.37
N THR A 182 13.51 -12.78 -24.22
CA THR A 182 12.29 -13.56 -24.11
C THR A 182 11.07 -12.67 -23.91
N TYR A 183 9.93 -13.07 -24.53
CA TYR A 183 8.62 -12.47 -24.31
C TYR A 183 7.86 -13.20 -23.18
N SER A 184 6.68 -12.70 -22.82
CA SER A 184 5.84 -13.34 -21.78
C SER A 184 5.51 -14.79 -22.13
N LYS A 185 5.18 -15.09 -23.40
CA LYS A 185 4.90 -16.46 -23.86
C LYS A 185 6.07 -17.41 -23.59
N ASP A 186 7.29 -16.97 -23.90
CA ASP A 186 8.49 -17.80 -23.72
C ASP A 186 8.74 -18.08 -22.23
N LYS A 187 8.47 -17.10 -21.36
CA LYS A 187 8.59 -17.25 -19.92
C LYS A 187 7.56 -18.25 -19.35
N HIS A 188 6.32 -18.19 -19.83
CA HIS A 188 5.30 -19.18 -19.49
C HIS A 188 5.71 -20.59 -19.92
N GLU A 189 6.26 -20.74 -21.13
CA GLU A 189 6.76 -22.00 -21.66
C GLU A 189 7.91 -22.56 -20.80
N ILE A 190 8.89 -21.71 -20.44
CA ILE A 190 9.99 -22.11 -19.55
C ILE A 190 9.44 -22.59 -18.21
N LEU A 191 8.51 -21.85 -17.57
CA LEU A 191 7.95 -22.25 -16.28
C LEU A 191 7.23 -23.60 -16.37
N PHE A 192 6.44 -23.80 -17.41
CA PHE A 192 5.66 -24.99 -17.53
C PHE A 192 6.52 -26.21 -17.91
N THR A 193 7.37 -26.09 -18.93
CA THR A 193 8.13 -27.23 -19.47
C THR A 193 9.29 -27.65 -18.58
N GLN A 194 9.99 -26.70 -17.97
CA GLN A 194 11.18 -27.01 -17.15
C GLN A 194 10.87 -27.22 -15.67
N PHE A 195 9.82 -26.57 -15.16
CA PHE A 195 9.54 -26.56 -13.73
C PHE A 195 8.15 -27.08 -13.36
N GLY A 196 7.28 -27.39 -14.35
CA GLY A 196 5.90 -27.82 -14.10
C GLY A 196 5.01 -26.73 -13.47
N ILE A 197 5.44 -25.47 -13.54
CA ILE A 197 4.74 -24.34 -12.91
C ILE A 197 3.79 -23.71 -13.92
N ASN A 198 2.48 -23.81 -13.64
CA ASN A 198 1.50 -22.99 -14.34
C ASN A 198 1.41 -21.62 -13.65
N TYR A 199 1.89 -20.57 -14.33
CA TYR A 199 1.90 -19.22 -13.77
C TYR A 199 0.50 -18.70 -13.38
N ASN A 200 -0.56 -19.16 -14.05
CA ASN A 200 -1.92 -18.75 -13.72
C ASN A 200 -2.39 -19.25 -12.34
N ASN A 201 -1.76 -20.31 -11.83
CA ASN A 201 -2.04 -20.86 -10.49
C ASN A 201 -1.27 -20.16 -9.37
N ILE A 202 -0.35 -19.24 -9.72
CA ILE A 202 0.34 -18.40 -8.72
C ILE A 202 -0.68 -17.44 -8.11
N ASP A 203 -0.58 -17.22 -6.80
CA ASP A 203 -1.48 -16.33 -6.05
C ASP A 203 -1.69 -14.99 -6.78
N ALA A 204 -2.93 -14.54 -6.80
CA ALA A 204 -3.31 -13.28 -7.43
C ALA A 204 -2.59 -12.07 -6.81
N ARG A 205 -2.26 -12.11 -5.52
CA ARG A 205 -1.45 -11.10 -4.83
C ARG A 205 -0.15 -10.80 -5.57
N PHE A 206 0.56 -11.85 -5.97
CA PHE A 206 1.84 -11.69 -6.67
C PHE A 206 1.68 -11.27 -8.13
N ARG A 207 0.61 -11.73 -8.79
CA ARG A 207 0.38 -11.47 -10.21
C ARG A 207 -0.31 -10.14 -10.50
N LYS A 208 -1.13 -9.66 -9.56
CA LYS A 208 -2.01 -8.50 -9.74
C LYS A 208 -1.74 -7.37 -8.74
N GLY A 209 -0.88 -7.61 -7.74
CA GLY A 209 -0.65 -6.65 -6.67
C GLY A 209 -1.79 -6.56 -5.68
N SER A 210 -1.69 -5.62 -4.76
CA SER A 210 -2.66 -5.34 -3.70
C SER A 210 -3.43 -4.06 -4.01
N ILE A 211 -4.75 -4.12 -3.91
CA ILE A 211 -5.65 -2.99 -4.11
C ILE A 211 -6.38 -2.74 -2.81
N LEU A 212 -6.20 -1.58 -2.20
CA LEU A 212 -7.01 -1.16 -1.07
C LEU A 212 -7.98 -0.09 -1.56
N VAL A 213 -9.27 -0.31 -1.31
CA VAL A 213 -10.32 0.61 -1.72
C VAL A 213 -11.21 0.95 -0.54
N ARG A 214 -11.57 2.23 -0.41
CA ARG A 214 -12.49 2.69 0.61
C ARG A 214 -13.91 2.55 0.10
N GLU A 215 -14.70 1.73 0.78
CA GLU A 215 -16.09 1.45 0.46
C GLU A 215 -17.02 1.97 1.56
N VAL A 216 -18.22 2.37 1.19
CA VAL A 216 -19.28 2.74 2.14
C VAL A 216 -19.86 1.47 2.72
N VAL A 217 -19.98 1.40 4.04
CA VAL A 217 -20.65 0.30 4.74
C VAL A 217 -22.16 0.44 4.55
N PRO A 218 -22.86 -0.59 4.01
CA PRO A 218 -24.32 -0.57 3.91
C PRO A 218 -24.96 -0.46 5.30
N GLU A 219 -26.06 0.30 5.42
CA GLU A 219 -26.78 0.49 6.70
C GLU A 219 -27.29 -0.84 7.31
N GLU A 220 -27.50 -1.86 6.48
CA GLU A 220 -27.96 -3.18 6.91
C GLU A 220 -26.89 -3.92 7.74
N GLU A 221 -25.60 -3.81 7.39
CA GLU A 221 -24.49 -4.40 8.17
C GLU A 221 -24.31 -3.70 9.54
N GLU A 222 -24.72 -2.44 9.67
CA GLU A 222 -24.68 -1.72 10.96
C GLU A 222 -25.63 -2.29 12.00
N ILE A 223 -26.77 -2.85 11.57
CA ILE A 223 -27.81 -3.38 12.46
C ILE A 223 -27.36 -4.73 13.06
N GLU A 224 -26.73 -5.58 12.28
CA GLU A 224 -26.27 -6.90 12.76
C GLU A 224 -25.10 -6.76 13.76
N HIS A 225 -24.18 -5.84 13.54
CA HIS A 225 -23.03 -5.66 14.44
C HIS A 225 -23.42 -5.07 15.80
N ASN A 226 -24.46 -4.21 15.86
CA ASN A 226 -24.98 -3.66 17.10
C ASN A 226 -25.87 -4.65 17.89
N GLN A 227 -26.37 -5.73 17.25
CA GLN A 227 -27.17 -6.76 17.94
C GLN A 227 -26.32 -7.84 18.59
N ASN A 228 -25.11 -8.07 18.10
CA ASN A 228 -24.19 -9.07 18.68
C ASN A 228 -23.46 -8.62 19.94
N ASP A 229 -23.50 -7.33 20.28
CA ASP A 229 -22.88 -6.81 21.51
C ASP A 229 -23.82 -6.84 22.74
N SER A 230 -25.01 -7.45 22.61
CA SER A 230 -26.01 -7.59 23.67
C SER A 230 -26.35 -9.05 23.88
N THR A 231 -25.46 -9.83 24.51
CA THR A 231 -25.73 -11.24 24.82
C THR A 231 -26.09 -11.45 26.28
N PRO A 232 -27.20 -12.10 26.59
CA PRO A 232 -27.35 -12.90 27.80
C PRO A 232 -27.05 -14.37 27.50
N GLY A 233 -26.35 -15.00 28.41
CA GLY A 233 -25.75 -16.31 28.48
C GLY A 233 -26.58 -17.57 28.13
N PRO A 234 -26.01 -18.77 28.32
CA PRO A 234 -26.20 -19.90 27.43
C PRO A 234 -27.36 -20.83 27.78
N SER A 235 -28.01 -21.39 26.77
CA SER A 235 -28.89 -22.56 26.89
C SER A 235 -28.47 -23.65 25.92
N SER A 236 -28.27 -24.82 26.48
CA SER A 236 -27.87 -26.07 25.85
C SER A 236 -28.99 -26.71 25.04
N SER A 237 -28.68 -27.25 23.82
CA SER A 237 -29.29 -28.47 23.32
C SER A 237 -28.51 -29.02 22.11
N THR A 238 -28.28 -30.32 22.14
CA THR A 238 -27.50 -31.20 21.29
C THR A 238 -28.26 -31.69 20.04
N PRO A 239 -27.65 -32.50 19.15
CA PRO A 239 -27.72 -32.38 17.69
C PRO A 239 -28.59 -33.45 17.03
N SER A 240 -28.90 -33.29 15.76
CA SER A 240 -29.35 -34.38 14.91
C SER A 240 -28.68 -34.39 13.54
N HIS A 241 -28.23 -35.57 13.17
CA HIS A 241 -27.58 -36.01 11.96
C HIS A 241 -28.42 -35.94 10.68
N GLY A 242 -27.74 -35.84 9.54
CA GLY A 242 -28.17 -36.48 8.29
C GLY A 242 -27.40 -35.87 7.06
N PRO A 243 -26.88 -36.75 6.20
CA PRO A 243 -25.97 -36.38 5.13
C PRO A 243 -26.68 -36.22 3.79
N ASP A 244 -26.13 -35.41 2.87
CA ASP A 244 -26.20 -35.80 1.45
C ASP A 244 -25.21 -35.00 0.56
N GLN A 245 -24.90 -35.63 -0.53
CA GLN A 245 -23.76 -35.61 -1.43
C GLN A 245 -23.68 -34.44 -2.44
N PRO A 246 -22.59 -34.35 -3.21
CA PRO A 246 -22.18 -33.16 -4.00
C PRO A 246 -22.71 -33.23 -5.45
N SER A 247 -23.03 -32.07 -5.99
CA SER A 247 -23.24 -31.91 -7.44
C SER A 247 -22.12 -31.09 -8.08
N SER A 248 -21.43 -31.72 -9.01
CA SER A 248 -20.44 -31.17 -9.91
C SER A 248 -21.08 -30.25 -10.94
N SER A 249 -20.60 -29.03 -11.08
CA SER A 249 -20.84 -28.21 -12.25
C SER A 249 -19.51 -27.76 -12.85
N GLN A 250 -19.25 -28.28 -14.07
CA GLN A 250 -18.14 -27.86 -14.92
C GLN A 250 -18.41 -26.45 -15.46
N SER A 251 -17.47 -25.52 -15.25
CA SER A 251 -17.44 -24.26 -15.95
C SER A 251 -16.39 -24.32 -17.06
N THR A 252 -16.85 -24.16 -18.29
CA THR A 252 -16.03 -24.02 -19.50
C THR A 252 -15.58 -22.57 -19.63
N ASP A 253 -14.28 -22.34 -19.56
CA ASP A 253 -13.67 -21.03 -19.82
C ASP A 253 -13.60 -20.75 -21.33
N PRO A 254 -13.87 -19.48 -21.77
CA PRO A 254 -13.66 -19.06 -23.15
C PRO A 254 -12.16 -18.80 -23.44
N PRO A 255 -11.71 -18.97 -24.70
CA PRO A 255 -10.31 -18.75 -25.08
C PRO A 255 -9.91 -17.26 -25.01
N PRO A 256 -8.62 -16.97 -24.78
CA PRO A 256 -8.13 -15.59 -24.66
C PRO A 256 -8.15 -14.87 -26.02
N PRO A 257 -8.38 -13.54 -26.03
CA PRO A 257 -8.38 -12.74 -27.25
C PRO A 257 -6.96 -12.57 -27.82
N SER A 258 -6.89 -12.59 -29.16
CA SER A 258 -5.69 -12.40 -29.95
C SER A 258 -5.08 -11.01 -29.70
N GLN A 259 -3.79 -10.95 -29.44
CA GLN A 259 -3.04 -9.71 -29.20
C GLN A 259 -2.68 -9.05 -30.55
N ASP A 260 -2.97 -7.76 -30.65
CA ASP A 260 -2.52 -6.86 -31.73
C ASP A 260 -1.04 -6.50 -31.49
N PRO A 261 -0.13 -6.65 -32.48
CA PRO A 261 1.31 -6.45 -32.29
C PRO A 261 1.78 -4.99 -32.21
N SER A 262 0.90 -4.01 -32.21
CA SER A 262 1.27 -2.60 -32.45
C SER A 262 1.50 -1.73 -31.19
N LEU A 263 1.39 -2.27 -29.97
CA LEU A 263 1.61 -1.51 -28.74
C LEU A 263 2.85 -2.00 -27.99
N GLN A 264 4.01 -1.49 -28.36
CA GLN A 264 5.21 -1.57 -27.52
C GLN A 264 5.27 -0.36 -26.58
N PRO A 265 5.42 -0.56 -25.25
CA PRO A 265 5.70 0.54 -24.34
C PRO A 265 7.16 1.01 -24.50
N PRO A 266 7.45 2.30 -24.24
CA PRO A 266 8.81 2.81 -24.31
C PRO A 266 9.67 2.15 -23.24
N THR A 267 10.80 1.59 -23.66
CA THR A 267 11.85 1.06 -22.78
C THR A 267 12.45 2.18 -21.96
N SER A 268 12.26 2.14 -20.66
CA SER A 268 13.03 2.96 -19.72
C SER A 268 14.46 2.43 -19.65
N THR A 269 15.36 3.08 -20.36
CA THR A 269 16.79 2.84 -20.29
C THR A 269 17.34 3.46 -19.02
N SER A 270 17.52 2.65 -17.99
CA SER A 270 18.38 2.99 -16.86
C SER A 270 19.81 2.68 -17.27
N THR A 271 20.54 3.68 -17.77
CA THR A 271 21.97 3.61 -18.02
C THR A 271 22.73 3.83 -16.70
N ASN A 272 23.13 2.76 -16.07
CA ASN A 272 24.22 2.78 -15.10
C ASN A 272 25.52 2.48 -15.86
N ALA A 273 26.31 3.51 -16.13
CA ALA A 273 27.71 3.37 -16.55
C ALA A 273 28.60 3.38 -15.29
N PRO A 274 29.62 2.51 -15.23
CA PRO A 274 30.60 2.58 -14.15
C PRO A 274 31.62 3.70 -14.46
N THR A 275 31.81 4.64 -13.55
CA THR A 275 32.94 5.56 -13.59
C THR A 275 34.03 5.09 -12.66
N ASP A 276 35.14 4.78 -13.29
CA ASP A 276 36.44 4.55 -12.66
C ASP A 276 36.94 5.78 -11.88
N ALA A 277 37.53 5.50 -10.74
CA ALA A 277 38.16 6.49 -9.88
C ALA A 277 39.54 6.87 -10.41
N THR A 278 39.85 8.14 -10.49
CA THR A 278 41.22 8.62 -10.33
C THR A 278 41.25 9.92 -9.54
N SER A 279 42.03 9.84 -8.48
CA SER A 279 42.35 10.85 -7.49
C SER A 279 42.95 12.14 -8.07
N THR A 280 42.61 13.31 -7.51
CA THR A 280 43.61 14.29 -7.09
C THR A 280 43.06 15.27 -6.06
N SER A 281 43.85 15.44 -5.04
CA SER A 281 43.76 16.37 -3.91
C SER A 281 43.66 17.86 -4.32
N ASN A 282 42.87 18.64 -3.56
CA ASN A 282 43.29 19.94 -3.07
C ASN A 282 42.24 20.55 -2.12
N THR A 283 42.66 20.72 -0.87
CA THR A 283 42.10 21.68 0.10
C THR A 283 42.59 23.09 -0.25
N PRO A 284 41.87 24.20 0.05
CA PRO A 284 41.85 24.75 1.39
C PRO A 284 40.57 25.44 1.85
N THR A 285 40.37 25.45 3.16
CA THR A 285 39.57 26.37 3.96
C THR A 285 40.09 27.85 3.85
N PRO A 286 39.30 28.93 4.09
CA PRO A 286 38.88 29.20 5.46
C PRO A 286 37.52 29.88 5.69
N ALA A 287 37.14 29.84 6.95
CA ALA A 287 36.09 30.45 7.70
C ALA A 287 35.69 31.91 7.38
N SER A 288 34.41 32.23 7.62
CA SER A 288 34.02 33.52 8.18
C SER A 288 32.77 33.36 9.06
N THR A 289 32.99 33.64 10.30
CA THR A 289 32.09 33.80 11.44
C THR A 289 31.22 35.04 11.25
N SER A 290 29.91 34.94 11.47
CA SER A 290 29.11 36.13 11.81
C SER A 290 28.13 35.79 12.93
N THR A 291 28.47 36.28 14.08
CA THR A 291 27.69 36.35 15.33
C THR A 291 26.62 37.42 15.18
N SER A 292 25.36 37.11 15.45
CA SER A 292 24.35 38.13 15.71
C SER A 292 23.61 37.83 17.00
N THR A 293 23.89 38.62 17.96
CA THR A 293 23.32 38.72 19.29
C THR A 293 21.92 39.34 19.23
N SER A 294 20.92 38.65 19.77
CA SER A 294 19.61 39.27 20.01
C SER A 294 19.37 39.45 21.49
N THR A 295 19.25 40.70 21.84
CA THR A 295 18.94 41.19 23.18
C THR A 295 17.44 41.08 23.46
N ASN A 296 17.11 40.47 24.59
CA ASN A 296 15.80 40.51 25.24
C ASN A 296 15.55 41.90 25.82
N THR A 297 14.36 42.43 25.60
CA THR A 297 13.85 43.55 26.40
C THR A 297 12.47 43.21 26.93
N THR A 298 12.41 42.97 28.19
CA THR A 298 11.19 42.82 29.01
C THR A 298 10.73 44.22 29.39
N THR A 299 9.48 44.57 29.11
CA THR A 299 8.83 45.71 29.76
C THR A 299 7.44 45.31 30.24
N SER A 300 7.37 45.25 31.55
CA SER A 300 6.16 45.14 32.37
C SER A 300 5.63 46.55 32.65
N MET A 301 4.34 46.80 32.39
CA MET A 301 3.64 47.91 33.07
C MET A 301 2.17 47.50 33.31
N ASN A 302 1.88 47.56 34.56
CA ASN A 302 0.62 47.39 35.28
C ASN A 302 -0.09 48.74 35.35
N THR A 303 -1.41 48.85 35.02
CA THR A 303 -2.24 49.91 35.63
C THR A 303 -3.73 49.51 35.62
N ASN A 304 -4.35 49.84 36.68
CA ASN A 304 -5.65 49.56 37.31
C ASN A 304 -6.92 50.01 36.50
N THR A 305 -7.97 49.28 36.85
CA THR A 305 -9.42 49.45 36.69
C THR A 305 -9.97 50.87 36.94
N PRO A 306 -11.21 51.21 36.43
CA PRO A 306 -12.40 50.80 37.20
C PRO A 306 -13.62 50.30 36.44
N SER A 307 -14.44 49.59 37.20
CA SER A 307 -15.71 48.97 36.90
C SER A 307 -16.81 49.93 36.43
N SER A 308 -17.60 49.50 35.43
CA SER A 308 -18.99 49.95 35.27
C SER A 308 -19.89 48.76 34.91
N THR A 309 -20.81 48.49 35.78
CA THR A 309 -21.89 47.51 35.69
C THR A 309 -22.96 48.00 34.70
N SER A 310 -23.28 47.13 33.71
CA SER A 310 -24.52 47.19 32.95
C SER A 310 -25.08 45.78 32.71
N PRO A 311 -26.40 45.53 32.75
CA PRO A 311 -26.98 44.19 32.80
C PRO A 311 -26.98 43.55 31.44
N SER A 312 -26.37 42.41 31.32
CA SER A 312 -26.31 41.57 30.11
C SER A 312 -27.57 40.76 29.97
N THR A 313 -28.38 41.08 29.00
CA THR A 313 -29.43 40.21 28.46
C THR A 313 -28.74 39.19 27.53
N HIS A 314 -28.63 37.93 28.00
CA HIS A 314 -28.12 36.84 27.16
C HIS A 314 -29.07 36.52 26.02
N PRO A 315 -28.66 36.59 24.74
CA PRO A 315 -29.41 36.00 23.64
C PRO A 315 -29.29 34.49 23.71
N LYS A 316 -30.45 33.79 23.73
CA LYS A 316 -30.54 32.33 23.67
C LYS A 316 -29.71 31.82 22.47
N SER A 317 -28.68 31.00 22.73
CA SER A 317 -27.84 30.39 21.70
C SER A 317 -28.70 29.53 20.78
N LYS A 318 -28.83 29.93 19.51
CA LYS A 318 -29.40 29.10 18.46
C LYS A 318 -28.51 27.86 18.31
N LYS A 319 -29.05 26.66 18.60
CA LYS A 319 -28.36 25.37 18.38
C LYS A 319 -27.89 25.35 16.92
N ARG A 320 -26.57 25.25 16.70
CA ARG A 320 -26.00 25.02 15.36
C ARG A 320 -26.66 23.77 14.76
N PRO A 321 -27.07 23.78 13.49
CA PRO A 321 -27.56 22.58 12.83
C PRO A 321 -26.48 21.49 12.93
N LYS A 322 -26.87 20.30 13.36
CA LYS A 322 -25.98 19.12 13.38
C LYS A 322 -25.53 18.88 11.94
N LYS A 323 -24.22 18.82 11.70
CA LYS A 323 -23.69 18.38 10.40
C LYS A 323 -24.27 16.99 10.09
N PRO A 324 -24.69 16.74 8.84
CA PRO A 324 -25.14 15.41 8.44
C PRO A 324 -24.03 14.39 8.79
N LYS A 325 -24.41 13.27 9.39
CA LYS A 325 -23.47 12.17 9.65
C LYS A 325 -22.91 11.69 8.32
N GLN A 326 -21.60 11.69 8.18
CA GLN A 326 -20.96 11.07 7.01
C GLN A 326 -21.16 9.55 7.11
N PRO A 327 -21.39 8.86 5.98
CA PRO A 327 -21.54 7.42 5.98
C PRO A 327 -20.25 6.78 6.50
N LYS A 328 -20.39 5.70 7.26
CA LYS A 328 -19.23 4.91 7.69
C LYS A 328 -18.56 4.28 6.46
N THR A 329 -17.26 4.22 6.47
CA THR A 329 -16.49 3.60 5.39
C THR A 329 -15.52 2.58 5.98
N ARG A 330 -15.22 1.54 5.20
CA ARG A 330 -14.18 0.55 5.51
C ARG A 330 -13.16 0.49 4.37
N VAL A 331 -11.93 0.09 4.69
CA VAL A 331 -10.90 -0.19 3.69
C VAL A 331 -10.90 -1.69 3.39
N VAL A 332 -11.12 -2.04 2.13
CA VAL A 332 -11.17 -3.43 1.66
C VAL A 332 -9.91 -3.72 0.85
N LEU A 333 -9.25 -4.87 1.11
CA LEU A 333 -8.11 -5.37 0.36
C LEU A 333 -8.57 -6.35 -0.70
N LEU A 334 -8.15 -6.13 -1.95
CA LEU A 334 -8.51 -6.94 -3.10
C LEU A 334 -7.25 -7.29 -3.92
N HIS A 335 -7.31 -8.41 -4.66
CA HIS A 335 -6.29 -8.84 -5.64
C HIS A 335 -6.96 -9.12 -6.99
N CYS A 336 -7.70 -8.14 -7.51
CA CYS A 336 -8.51 -8.26 -8.72
C CYS A 336 -7.88 -7.56 -9.93
N ASP A 337 -8.57 -7.52 -11.06
CA ASP A 337 -8.11 -6.90 -12.29
C ASP A 337 -8.46 -5.41 -12.30
N LEU A 338 -7.44 -4.54 -12.47
CA LEU A 338 -7.60 -3.08 -12.68
C LEU A 338 -7.47 -2.69 -14.15
N ILE A 339 -7.00 -3.60 -15.02
CA ILE A 339 -6.74 -3.29 -16.43
C ILE A 339 -8.07 -3.16 -17.17
N ARG A 340 -9.02 -4.03 -16.87
CA ARG A 340 -10.37 -4.01 -17.44
C ARG A 340 -11.25 -2.99 -16.75
N ASP A 341 -12.41 -2.73 -17.36
CA ASP A 341 -13.33 -1.71 -16.87
C ASP A 341 -14.20 -2.19 -15.68
N GLU A 342 -14.36 -3.49 -15.46
CA GLU A 342 -15.27 -4.05 -14.45
C GLU A 342 -15.02 -3.48 -13.02
N PHE A 343 -13.75 -3.33 -12.63
CA PHE A 343 -13.40 -2.74 -11.33
C PHE A 343 -13.89 -1.29 -11.22
N TRP A 344 -13.68 -0.52 -12.29
CA TRP A 344 -13.99 0.91 -12.34
C TRP A 344 -15.50 1.16 -12.47
N ASP A 345 -16.18 0.36 -13.30
CA ASP A 345 -17.61 0.48 -13.56
C ASP A 345 -18.46 0.07 -12.35
N SER A 346 -17.97 -0.88 -11.55
CA SER A 346 -18.61 -1.26 -10.28
C SER A 346 -18.45 -0.18 -9.18
N ARG A 347 -17.61 0.84 -9.39
CA ARG A 347 -17.28 1.89 -8.41
C ARG A 347 -17.33 3.29 -9.03
N PRO A 348 -18.47 3.72 -9.60
CA PRO A 348 -18.55 4.98 -10.36
C PRO A 348 -18.24 6.22 -9.52
N GLY A 349 -18.42 6.14 -8.18
CA GLY A 349 -18.08 7.22 -7.25
C GLY A 349 -16.61 7.32 -6.86
N LEU A 350 -15.75 6.37 -7.26
CA LEU A 350 -14.36 6.31 -6.77
C LEU A 350 -13.50 7.49 -7.25
N LEU A 351 -13.74 7.98 -8.46
CA LEU A 351 -12.98 9.07 -9.09
C LEU A 351 -13.77 10.39 -9.12
N VAL A 352 -15.05 10.34 -8.79
CA VAL A 352 -15.96 11.50 -8.73
C VAL A 352 -16.18 11.81 -7.25
N ASP A 353 -16.27 13.08 -6.89
CA ASP A 353 -16.57 13.50 -5.51
C ASP A 353 -18.04 13.34 -5.17
#